data_eab0860a91702fe5e5b6e79853e2da08
#
_entry.id   eab0860a91702fe5e5b6e79853e2da08
#
_cell.length_a   1.000
_cell.length_b   1.000
_cell.length_c   1.000
_cell.angle_alpha   90.00
_cell.angle_beta   90.00
_cell.angle_gamma   90.00
#
_symmetry.space_group_name_H-M   'P 1'
#
loop_
_entity.id
_entity.type
_entity.pdbx_description
1 polymer ?
#
loop_
_entity_poly.entity_id
_entity_poly.type
_entity_poly.pdbx_seq_one_letter_code
_entity_poly.pdbx_strand_id
1 'polypeptide(L)'
;MEPIGKMDSDTTEVAKTVLETLITKLGVVASVVPQAKLVAGEEEEEATSINLDIEGDDLGILIGRRGQTLACLQYLVRLIVGHQTKAWVPIVIDVEGYKQRRYEALQALAWRLAEQVKASKMPFTLEPMLAYERRIIHLALADHADVTTESIGEGEARRVVIRPK
;
A
#
# COMPACT_ATOMS: atom_id res chain seq x y z
N MET A 1 28.30 -5.73 -20.25
CA MET A 1 27.11 -6.34 -19.57
C MET A 1 27.51 -6.47 -18.12
N GLU A 2 27.22 -5.45 -17.30
CA GLU A 2 27.57 -5.44 -15.88
C GLU A 2 26.56 -6.31 -15.10
N PRO A 3 27.00 -7.01 -14.06
CA PRO A 3 26.13 -7.94 -13.35
C PRO A 3 25.08 -7.21 -12.52
N ILE A 4 23.83 -7.54 -12.76
CA ILE A 4 22.60 -7.02 -12.13
C ILE A 4 22.63 -7.03 -10.59
N GLY A 5 23.43 -7.91 -9.97
CA GLY A 5 23.48 -8.06 -8.52
C GLY A 5 24.23 -6.97 -7.71
N LYS A 6 25.02 -6.12 -8.37
CA LYS A 6 25.76 -5.04 -7.69
C LYS A 6 24.99 -3.71 -7.65
N MET A 7 24.09 -3.50 -8.62
CA MET A 7 23.22 -2.32 -8.66
C MET A 7 22.16 -2.34 -7.55
N ASP A 8 21.66 -3.50 -7.15
CA ASP A 8 20.60 -3.64 -6.14
C ASP A 8 21.05 -3.27 -4.73
N SER A 9 22.27 -3.62 -4.35
CA SER A 9 22.82 -3.32 -3.01
C SER A 9 22.99 -1.82 -2.78
N ASP A 10 23.59 -1.11 -3.73
CA ASP A 10 23.86 0.33 -3.62
C ASP A 10 22.55 1.14 -3.64
N THR A 11 21.60 0.75 -4.48
CA THR A 11 20.29 1.42 -4.56
C THR A 11 19.45 1.17 -3.30
N THR A 12 19.56 -0.01 -2.70
CA THR A 12 18.89 -0.34 -1.43
C THR A 12 19.43 0.51 -0.29
N GLU A 13 20.76 0.67 -0.18
CA GLU A 13 21.38 1.54 0.81
C GLU A 13 21.01 3.02 0.62
N VAL A 14 20.94 3.50 -0.62
CA VAL A 14 20.47 4.84 -0.92
C VAL A 14 19.01 5.01 -0.48
N ALA A 15 18.14 4.07 -0.81
CA ALA A 15 16.72 4.11 -0.43
C ALA A 15 16.55 4.09 1.10
N LYS A 16 17.29 3.25 1.80
CA LYS A 16 17.31 3.20 3.27
C LYS A 16 17.76 4.54 3.86
N THR A 17 18.89 5.08 3.42
CA THR A 17 19.43 6.37 3.91
C THR A 17 18.48 7.52 3.69
N VAL A 18 17.82 7.58 2.52
CA VAL A 18 16.80 8.60 2.20
C VAL A 18 15.63 8.47 3.17
N LEU A 19 15.13 7.25 3.38
CA LEU A 19 13.99 7.02 4.28
C LEU A 19 14.34 7.36 5.73
N GLU A 20 15.48 6.93 6.26
CA GLU A 20 15.96 7.25 7.60
C GLU A 20 16.10 8.78 7.79
N THR A 21 16.62 9.48 6.78
CA THR A 21 16.76 10.93 6.82
C THR A 21 15.40 11.61 6.91
N LEU A 22 14.41 11.17 6.14
CA LEU A 22 13.05 11.72 6.17
C LEU A 22 12.38 11.47 7.54
N ILE A 23 12.47 10.25 8.07
CA ILE A 23 11.92 9.88 9.38
C ILE A 23 12.54 10.75 10.48
N THR A 24 13.88 10.89 10.48
CA THR A 24 14.59 11.74 11.44
C THR A 24 14.15 13.20 11.37
N LYS A 25 13.97 13.73 10.15
CA LYS A 25 13.47 15.12 9.95
C LYS A 25 12.02 15.30 10.40
N LEU A 26 11.21 14.26 10.40
CA LEU A 26 9.86 14.24 10.96
C LEU A 26 9.86 14.14 12.50
N GLY A 27 11.03 13.97 13.12
CA GLY A 27 11.15 13.83 14.57
C GLY A 27 10.70 12.46 15.11
N VAL A 28 10.62 11.45 14.26
CA VAL A 28 10.24 10.10 14.65
C VAL A 28 11.49 9.26 14.90
N VAL A 29 11.50 8.50 16.00
CA VAL A 29 12.56 7.56 16.33
C VAL A 29 12.15 6.18 15.84
N ALA A 30 12.77 5.71 14.77
CA ALA A 30 12.49 4.42 14.17
C ALA A 30 13.73 3.87 13.45
N SER A 31 13.75 2.58 13.23
CA SER A 31 14.77 1.88 12.42
C SER A 31 14.18 1.46 11.08
N VAL A 32 15.02 1.44 10.04
CA VAL A 32 14.64 0.98 8.70
C VAL A 32 15.36 -0.33 8.40
N VAL A 33 14.59 -1.38 8.20
CA VAL A 33 15.08 -2.73 7.95
C VAL A 33 14.77 -3.13 6.50
N PRO A 34 15.78 -3.36 5.65
CA PRO A 34 15.54 -3.93 4.33
C PRO A 34 14.99 -5.36 4.48
N GLN A 35 13.88 -5.63 3.80
CA GLN A 35 13.24 -6.94 3.81
C GLN A 35 13.49 -7.65 2.47
N ALA A 36 14.03 -8.85 2.52
CA ALA A 36 14.03 -9.74 1.37
C ALA A 36 12.63 -10.34 1.20
N LYS A 37 11.73 -9.65 0.53
CA LYS A 37 10.41 -10.21 0.20
C LYS A 37 10.43 -10.73 -1.23
N LEU A 38 10.30 -12.04 -1.36
CA LEU A 38 9.69 -12.65 -2.53
C LEU A 38 8.22 -12.22 -2.50
N VAL A 39 7.82 -11.34 -3.41
CA VAL A 39 6.40 -11.05 -3.61
C VAL A 39 5.82 -12.30 -4.24
N ALA A 40 5.11 -13.10 -3.46
CA ALA A 40 4.21 -14.13 -3.97
C ALA A 40 3.01 -13.40 -4.60
N GLY A 41 3.11 -13.11 -5.88
CA GLY A 41 2.05 -12.58 -6.73
C GLY A 41 2.18 -13.27 -8.07
N GLU A 42 1.14 -14.00 -8.45
CA GLU A 42 1.00 -14.62 -9.74
C GLU A 42 1.08 -13.54 -10.82
N GLU A 43 2.25 -13.37 -11.42
CA GLU A 43 2.50 -13.01 -12.82
C GLU A 43 4.00 -12.74 -12.95
N GLU A 44 4.61 -13.46 -13.87
CA GLU A 44 6.02 -13.52 -14.22
C GLU A 44 6.55 -12.15 -14.70
N GLU A 45 6.99 -11.29 -13.77
CA GLU A 45 8.10 -10.39 -13.98
C GLU A 45 8.77 -10.25 -12.61
N GLU A 46 9.95 -10.84 -12.48
CA GLU A 46 10.89 -10.62 -11.37
C GLU A 46 11.36 -9.15 -11.37
N ALA A 47 10.44 -8.23 -11.14
CA ALA A 47 10.82 -6.87 -10.83
C ALA A 47 11.40 -6.88 -9.41
N THR A 48 12.71 -6.89 -9.31
CA THR A 48 13.46 -6.76 -8.07
C THR A 48 13.00 -5.49 -7.35
N SER A 49 12.05 -5.61 -6.43
CA SER A 49 11.56 -4.49 -5.63
C SER A 49 12.37 -4.35 -4.35
N ILE A 50 12.74 -3.12 -4.02
CA ILE A 50 13.34 -2.80 -2.72
C ILE A 50 12.21 -2.71 -1.70
N ASN A 51 12.23 -3.59 -0.69
CA ASN A 51 11.26 -3.59 0.38
C ASN A 51 11.93 -3.09 1.66
N LEU A 52 11.37 -2.04 2.26
CA LEU A 52 11.85 -1.42 3.49
C LEU A 52 10.73 -1.48 4.53
N ASP A 53 11.01 -2.04 5.69
CA ASP A 53 10.09 -1.99 6.83
C ASP A 53 10.58 -0.99 7.87
N ILE A 54 9.66 -0.24 8.45
CA ILE A 54 9.93 0.73 9.50
C ILE A 54 9.48 0.10 10.82
N GLU A 55 10.43 -0.03 11.75
CA GLU A 55 10.23 -0.62 13.06
C GLU A 55 10.49 0.42 14.16
N GLY A 56 9.67 0.44 15.20
CA GLY A 56 9.82 1.36 16.33
C GLY A 56 8.55 1.53 17.13
N ASP A 57 8.58 2.44 18.09
CA ASP A 57 7.44 2.75 18.93
C ASP A 57 6.62 3.92 18.35
N ASP A 58 5.29 3.86 18.52
CA ASP A 58 4.34 4.93 18.15
C ASP A 58 4.44 5.43 16.70
N LEU A 59 4.53 4.50 15.75
CA LEU A 59 4.68 4.79 14.33
C LEU A 59 3.39 5.20 13.62
N GLY A 60 2.29 5.39 14.36
CA GLY A 60 0.99 5.77 13.80
C GLY A 60 1.03 7.04 12.94
N ILE A 61 1.89 7.99 13.26
CA ILE A 61 2.08 9.22 12.48
C ILE A 61 2.64 8.95 11.07
N LEU A 62 3.49 7.93 10.91
CA LEU A 62 4.05 7.53 9.61
C LEU A 62 3.03 6.78 8.76
N ILE A 63 2.08 6.09 9.38
CA ILE A 63 0.97 5.46 8.69
C ILE A 63 -0.03 6.52 8.24
N GLY A 64 -0.43 7.39 9.16
CA GLY A 64 -1.43 8.42 8.95
C GLY A 64 -2.85 7.83 8.76
N ARG A 65 -3.78 8.70 8.38
CA ARG A 65 -5.17 8.28 8.17
C ARG A 65 -5.26 7.29 7.00
N ARG A 66 -5.57 6.03 7.31
CA ARG A 66 -5.73 4.95 6.31
C ARG A 66 -4.50 4.75 5.41
N GLY A 67 -3.31 4.94 5.94
CA GLY A 67 -2.08 4.75 5.17
C GLY A 67 -1.72 5.90 4.21
N GLN A 68 -2.40 7.04 4.27
CA GLN A 68 -2.13 8.18 3.38
C GLN A 68 -0.72 8.74 3.58
N THR A 69 -0.27 8.92 4.83
CA THR A 69 1.08 9.39 5.11
C THR A 69 2.12 8.41 4.60
N LEU A 70 1.90 7.11 4.82
CA LEU A 70 2.78 6.06 4.33
C LEU A 70 2.87 6.04 2.79
N ALA A 71 1.75 6.22 2.11
CA ALA A 71 1.73 6.32 0.65
C ALA A 71 2.50 7.53 0.12
N CYS A 72 2.34 8.71 0.76
CA CYS A 72 3.10 9.91 0.44
C CYS A 72 4.60 9.73 0.70
N LEU A 73 4.95 9.15 1.84
CA LEU A 73 6.35 8.87 2.21
C LEU A 73 7.01 7.95 1.17
N GLN A 74 6.33 6.86 0.81
CA GLN A 74 6.81 5.95 -0.23
C GLN A 74 7.00 6.66 -1.58
N TYR A 75 6.07 7.54 -1.96
CA TYR A 75 6.18 8.31 -3.20
C TYR A 75 7.39 9.24 -3.19
N LEU A 76 7.62 9.98 -2.09
CA LEU A 76 8.77 10.87 -1.93
C LEU A 76 10.10 10.10 -2.00
N VAL A 77 10.21 8.97 -1.30
CA VAL A 77 11.42 8.14 -1.36
C VAL A 77 11.70 7.67 -2.77
N ARG A 78 10.68 7.20 -3.51
CA ARG A 78 10.84 6.81 -4.92
C ARG A 78 11.35 7.95 -5.81
N LEU A 79 10.81 9.16 -5.63
CA LEU A 79 11.26 10.33 -6.40
C LEU A 79 12.70 10.68 -6.11
N ILE A 80 13.08 10.75 -4.82
CA ILE A 80 14.44 11.13 -4.40
C ILE A 80 15.44 10.08 -4.88
N VAL A 81 15.18 8.81 -4.64
CA VAL A 81 16.05 7.71 -5.06
C VAL A 81 16.18 7.68 -6.59
N GLY A 82 15.08 7.76 -7.33
CA GLY A 82 15.12 7.79 -8.79
C GLY A 82 15.93 8.98 -9.34
N HIS A 83 15.85 10.14 -8.68
CA HIS A 83 16.66 11.29 -9.06
C HIS A 83 18.15 11.09 -8.76
N GLN A 84 18.51 10.50 -7.62
CA GLN A 84 19.90 10.25 -7.23
C GLN A 84 20.56 9.13 -8.04
N THR A 85 19.86 8.03 -8.24
CA THR A 85 20.41 6.84 -8.92
C THR A 85 20.26 6.86 -10.43
N LYS A 86 19.45 7.80 -10.96
CA LYS A 86 19.08 7.86 -12.40
C LYS A 86 18.40 6.57 -12.91
N ALA A 87 17.93 5.74 -11.98
CA ALA A 87 17.22 4.49 -12.27
C ALA A 87 15.84 4.51 -11.62
N TRP A 88 14.87 3.92 -12.32
CA TRP A 88 13.56 3.72 -11.73
C TRP A 88 13.50 2.32 -11.12
N VAL A 89 13.43 2.23 -9.80
CA VAL A 89 13.34 0.97 -9.07
C VAL A 89 12.06 0.96 -8.24
N PRO A 90 11.26 -0.10 -8.29
CA PRO A 90 10.10 -0.24 -7.42
C PRO A 90 10.54 -0.29 -5.95
N ILE A 91 10.06 0.66 -5.15
CA ILE A 91 10.32 0.70 -3.70
C ILE A 91 8.99 0.54 -2.98
N VAL A 92 8.94 -0.41 -2.06
CA VAL A 92 7.81 -0.65 -1.18
C VAL A 92 8.23 -0.35 0.25
N ILE A 93 7.48 0.51 0.94
CA ILE A 93 7.72 0.85 2.34
C ILE A 93 6.52 0.37 3.14
N ASP A 94 6.77 -0.31 4.24
CA ASP A 94 5.75 -0.71 5.20
C ASP A 94 6.11 -0.24 6.61
N VAL A 95 5.17 -0.29 7.52
CA VAL A 95 5.33 0.02 8.93
C VAL A 95 4.77 -1.16 9.72
N GLU A 96 5.68 -1.99 10.25
CA GLU A 96 5.34 -3.15 11.09
C GLU A 96 4.21 -4.03 10.51
N GLY A 97 4.21 -4.29 9.22
CA GLY A 97 3.19 -5.11 8.56
C GLY A 97 1.81 -4.44 8.47
N TYR A 98 1.74 -3.10 8.52
CA TYR A 98 0.48 -2.37 8.40
C TYR A 98 -0.30 -2.71 7.13
N LYS A 99 0.37 -2.82 5.98
CA LYS A 99 -0.29 -3.08 4.69
C LYS A 99 -1.05 -4.40 4.70
N GLN A 100 -0.47 -5.46 5.28
CA GLN A 100 -1.14 -6.76 5.38
C GLN A 100 -2.36 -6.69 6.32
N ARG A 101 -2.19 -6.12 7.51
CA ARG A 101 -3.32 -5.96 8.45
C ARG A 101 -4.44 -5.11 7.85
N ARG A 102 -4.09 -4.07 7.10
CA ARG A 102 -5.07 -3.21 6.43
C ARG A 102 -5.80 -3.94 5.32
N TYR A 103 -5.08 -4.75 4.53
CA TYR A 103 -5.66 -5.60 3.50
C TYR A 103 -6.73 -6.55 4.07
N GLU A 104 -6.37 -7.29 5.12
CA GLU A 104 -7.28 -8.23 5.79
C GLU A 104 -8.51 -7.52 6.38
N ALA A 105 -8.31 -6.36 7.01
CA ALA A 105 -9.38 -5.56 7.55
C ALA A 105 -10.35 -5.05 6.47
N LEU A 106 -9.84 -4.67 5.29
CA LEU A 106 -10.68 -4.24 4.17
C LEU A 106 -11.46 -5.40 3.56
N GLN A 107 -10.86 -6.59 3.45
CA GLN A 107 -11.58 -7.78 3.00
C GLN A 107 -12.71 -8.14 3.95
N ALA A 108 -12.43 -8.21 5.26
CA ALA A 108 -13.44 -8.51 6.26
C ALA A 108 -14.57 -7.47 6.28
N LEU A 109 -14.23 -6.18 6.11
CA LEU A 109 -15.22 -5.11 5.98
C LEU A 109 -16.10 -5.30 4.74
N ALA A 110 -15.50 -5.61 3.59
CA ALA A 110 -16.23 -5.83 2.34
C ALA A 110 -17.27 -6.94 2.47
N TRP A 111 -16.87 -8.09 3.01
CA TRP A 111 -17.78 -9.23 3.24
C TRP A 111 -18.91 -8.87 4.20
N ARG A 112 -18.61 -8.23 5.33
CA ARG A 112 -19.63 -7.82 6.30
C ARG A 112 -20.66 -6.86 5.66
N LEU A 113 -20.19 -5.89 4.87
CA LEU A 113 -21.09 -4.94 4.20
C LEU A 113 -21.86 -5.59 3.06
N ALA A 114 -21.30 -6.56 2.36
CA ALA A 114 -22.01 -7.33 1.34
C ALA A 114 -23.21 -8.08 1.95
N GLU A 115 -23.04 -8.73 3.08
CA GLU A 115 -24.15 -9.40 3.80
C GLU A 115 -25.20 -8.38 4.27
N GLN A 116 -24.81 -7.20 4.72
CA GLN A 116 -25.74 -6.13 5.08
C GLN A 116 -26.55 -5.64 3.87
N VAL A 117 -25.90 -5.39 2.74
CA VAL A 117 -26.54 -4.97 1.48
C VAL A 117 -27.48 -6.05 0.96
N LYS A 118 -27.07 -7.32 1.02
CA LYS A 118 -27.90 -8.47 0.66
C LYS A 118 -29.20 -8.53 1.49
N ALA A 119 -29.08 -8.34 2.80
CA ALA A 119 -30.22 -8.39 3.72
C ALA A 119 -31.15 -7.17 3.58
N SER A 120 -30.60 -5.96 3.49
CA SER A 120 -31.35 -4.72 3.43
C SER A 120 -31.91 -4.39 2.04
N LYS A 121 -31.32 -4.98 0.99
CA LYS A 121 -31.57 -4.62 -0.43
C LYS A 121 -31.27 -3.14 -0.74
N MET A 122 -30.52 -2.47 0.11
CA MET A 122 -30.15 -1.05 -0.08
C MET A 122 -28.65 -0.92 -0.36
N PRO A 123 -28.23 -0.05 -1.29
CA PRO A 123 -26.81 0.21 -1.55
C PRO A 123 -26.11 0.76 -0.32
N PHE A 124 -24.86 0.39 -0.13
CA PHE A 124 -24.01 0.95 0.90
C PHE A 124 -22.81 1.67 0.28
N THR A 125 -22.59 2.92 0.69
CA THR A 125 -21.47 3.74 0.22
C THR A 125 -20.38 3.78 1.29
N LEU A 126 -19.19 3.29 0.93
CA LEU A 126 -18.03 3.37 1.80
C LEU A 126 -17.45 4.79 1.81
N GLU A 127 -16.59 5.03 2.77
CA GLU A 127 -15.82 6.27 2.81
C GLU A 127 -14.75 6.32 1.70
N PRO A 128 -14.31 7.53 1.33
CA PRO A 128 -13.23 7.68 0.36
C PRO A 128 -11.96 6.94 0.78
N MET A 129 -11.28 6.32 -0.19
CA MET A 129 -10.07 5.53 0.04
C MET A 129 -9.16 5.53 -1.18
N LEU A 130 -7.90 5.14 -0.96
CA LEU A 130 -6.88 5.07 -2.00
C LEU A 130 -7.25 4.05 -3.09
N ALA A 131 -6.69 4.21 -4.27
CA ALA A 131 -7.05 3.39 -5.43
C ALA A 131 -6.78 1.89 -5.19
N TYR A 132 -5.68 1.54 -4.56
CA TYR A 132 -5.36 0.14 -4.23
C TYR A 132 -6.34 -0.45 -3.20
N GLU A 133 -6.82 0.35 -2.23
CA GLU A 133 -7.81 -0.11 -1.24
C GLU A 133 -9.17 -0.39 -1.91
N ARG A 134 -9.58 0.47 -2.86
CA ARG A 134 -10.80 0.23 -3.65
C ARG A 134 -10.70 -1.06 -4.46
N ARG A 135 -9.51 -1.34 -5.03
CA ARG A 135 -9.24 -2.60 -5.74
C ARG A 135 -9.38 -3.82 -4.82
N ILE A 136 -8.91 -3.75 -3.57
CA ILE A 136 -9.06 -4.85 -2.61
C ILE A 136 -10.54 -5.18 -2.40
N ILE A 137 -11.40 -4.18 -2.21
CA ILE A 137 -12.84 -4.37 -2.02
C ILE A 137 -13.50 -4.95 -3.29
N HIS A 138 -13.12 -4.44 -4.46
CA HIS A 138 -13.65 -4.97 -5.73
C HIS A 138 -13.27 -6.43 -5.92
N LEU A 139 -12.01 -6.81 -5.67
CA LEU A 139 -11.55 -8.18 -5.79
C LEU A 139 -12.19 -9.10 -4.75
N ALA A 140 -12.33 -8.65 -3.49
CA ALA A 140 -12.96 -9.43 -2.43
C ALA A 140 -14.42 -9.80 -2.75
N LEU A 141 -15.11 -8.98 -3.54
CA LEU A 141 -16.53 -9.18 -3.87
C LEU A 141 -16.78 -9.47 -5.35
N ALA A 142 -15.73 -9.72 -6.15
CA ALA A 142 -15.86 -9.94 -7.59
C ALA A 142 -16.84 -11.08 -7.94
N ASP A 143 -16.73 -12.20 -7.23
CA ASP A 143 -17.54 -13.40 -7.44
C ASP A 143 -18.74 -13.52 -6.49
N HIS A 144 -19.09 -12.45 -5.77
CA HIS A 144 -20.21 -12.48 -4.84
C HIS A 144 -21.54 -12.59 -5.59
N ALA A 145 -22.38 -13.56 -5.19
CA ALA A 145 -23.64 -13.87 -5.90
C ALA A 145 -24.66 -12.73 -5.87
N ASP A 146 -24.80 -12.05 -4.74
CA ASP A 146 -25.92 -11.14 -4.45
C ASP A 146 -25.58 -9.65 -4.53
N VAL A 147 -24.31 -9.28 -4.65
CA VAL A 147 -23.89 -7.88 -4.70
C VAL A 147 -22.91 -7.60 -5.84
N THR A 148 -22.86 -6.33 -6.23
CA THR A 148 -21.87 -5.78 -7.17
C THR A 148 -21.21 -4.54 -6.56
N THR A 149 -20.07 -4.14 -7.08
CA THR A 149 -19.29 -3.01 -6.57
C THR A 149 -18.97 -2.02 -7.67
N GLU A 150 -19.07 -0.73 -7.36
CA GLU A 150 -18.79 0.38 -8.26
C GLU A 150 -17.93 1.44 -7.55
N SER A 151 -16.93 1.99 -8.24
CA SER A 151 -16.17 3.15 -7.73
C SER A 151 -16.76 4.44 -8.27
N ILE A 152 -17.24 5.32 -7.38
CA ILE A 152 -17.82 6.62 -7.70
C ILE A 152 -16.98 7.77 -7.15
N GLY A 153 -17.18 8.98 -7.72
CA GLY A 153 -16.43 10.19 -7.32
C GLY A 153 -15.07 10.30 -8.00
N GLU A 154 -14.37 11.39 -7.72
CA GLU A 154 -13.08 11.71 -8.33
C GLU A 154 -12.03 12.08 -7.27
N GLY A 155 -10.75 11.93 -7.61
CA GLY A 155 -9.62 12.28 -6.75
C GLY A 155 -9.73 11.69 -5.35
N GLU A 156 -9.54 12.51 -4.34
CA GLU A 156 -9.58 12.11 -2.93
C GLU A 156 -10.98 11.76 -2.42
N ALA A 157 -12.04 12.20 -3.11
CA ALA A 157 -13.43 11.88 -2.77
C ALA A 157 -13.88 10.52 -3.33
N ARG A 158 -13.05 9.84 -4.12
CA ARG A 158 -13.42 8.60 -4.78
C ARG A 158 -13.55 7.44 -3.79
N ARG A 159 -14.66 6.71 -3.91
CA ARG A 159 -15.09 5.67 -2.95
C ARG A 159 -15.77 4.50 -3.65
N VAL A 160 -15.94 3.40 -2.94
CA VAL A 160 -16.68 2.23 -3.42
C VAL A 160 -18.12 2.27 -2.93
N VAL A 161 -19.05 1.90 -3.80
CA VAL A 161 -20.45 1.59 -3.46
C VAL A 161 -20.66 0.10 -3.67
N ILE A 162 -21.26 -0.56 -2.69
CA ILE A 162 -21.74 -1.94 -2.80
C ILE A 162 -23.25 -1.87 -3.08
N ARG A 163 -23.69 -2.51 -4.15
CA ARG A 163 -25.12 -2.52 -4.58
C ARG A 163 -25.65 -3.94 -4.59
N PRO A 164 -26.94 -4.15 -4.30
CA PRO A 164 -27.58 -5.44 -4.57
C PRO A 164 -27.62 -5.69 -6.09
N LYS A 165 -27.50 -6.94 -6.50
CA LYS A 165 -27.74 -7.40 -7.87
C LYS A 165 -29.21 -7.50 -8.16
#